data_e8841563359cf2d982dd110b87f10a9c
#
_entry.id   e8841563359cf2d982dd110b87f10a9c
#
_cell.length_a   1.000
_cell.length_b   1.000
_cell.length_c   1.000
_cell.angle_alpha   90.00
_cell.angle_beta   90.00
_cell.angle_gamma   90.00
#
_symmetry.space_group_name_H-M   'P 1'
#
loop_
_entity.id
_entity.type
_entity.pdbx_description
1 polymer ?
#
loop_
_entity_poly.entity_id
_entity_poly.type
_entity_poly.pdbx_seq_one_letter_code
_entity_poly.pdbx_strand_id
1 'polypeptide(L)'
;PDQVIRLGVLGLVAIAVMLYARHRFVPATFGETGHYRGAAVSAVAAGKIRYAGAAQCAECHDDIAAKKAGSYHRTLSCEICHGPAARHAEDPESQKPVIPRERGAACLYCHEYLPSRPTGFPQIIERLHNPVKPCIECHNPHDPKPPKVPESCSACHAQIYRTKSVSHHANLPCETCHTVDARHREDPRAFLPKKPTSREFCGNCHSKDAKSSPEIPRIDLTTHGGRYLCWQCHYPHFPES
;
A
#
# COMPACT_ATOMS: atom_id res chain seq x y z
N PRO A 1 -44.91 5.97 50.07
CA PRO A 1 -45.40 5.29 48.85
C PRO A 1 -45.38 6.20 47.65
N ASP A 2 -45.66 7.52 47.76
CA ASP A 2 -45.79 8.44 46.61
C ASP A 2 -44.52 8.61 45.77
N GLN A 3 -43.36 8.55 46.42
CA GLN A 3 -42.08 8.63 45.70
C GLN A 3 -41.85 7.39 44.85
N VAL A 4 -42.25 6.20 45.31
CA VAL A 4 -42.12 4.96 44.55
C VAL A 4 -43.01 4.98 43.31
N ILE A 5 -44.25 5.51 43.48
CA ILE A 5 -45.18 5.69 42.36
C ILE A 5 -44.59 6.67 41.33
N ARG A 6 -44.08 7.82 41.79
CA ARG A 6 -43.45 8.82 40.90
C ARG A 6 -42.25 8.24 40.14
N LEU A 7 -41.37 7.51 40.80
CA LEU A 7 -40.24 6.83 40.15
C LEU A 7 -40.72 5.76 39.18
N GLY A 8 -41.75 5.01 39.52
CA GLY A 8 -42.35 4.02 38.62
C GLY A 8 -42.91 4.66 37.33
N VAL A 9 -43.66 5.78 37.50
CA VAL A 9 -44.20 6.54 36.36
C VAL A 9 -43.07 7.10 35.49
N LEU A 10 -42.02 7.70 36.08
CA LEU A 10 -40.88 8.21 35.34
C LEU A 10 -40.15 7.08 34.59
N GLY A 11 -40.00 5.91 35.22
CA GLY A 11 -39.39 4.74 34.55
C GLY A 11 -40.23 4.26 33.35
N LEU A 12 -41.54 4.18 33.50
CA LEU A 12 -42.44 3.82 32.40
C LEU A 12 -42.38 4.81 31.25
N VAL A 13 -42.38 6.13 31.56
CA VAL A 13 -42.23 7.18 30.55
C VAL A 13 -40.88 7.04 29.82
N ALA A 14 -39.80 6.84 30.56
CA ALA A 14 -38.47 6.65 29.96
C ALA A 14 -38.43 5.42 29.03
N ILE A 15 -39.00 4.30 29.44
CA ILE A 15 -39.13 3.10 28.61
C ILE A 15 -39.98 3.38 27.37
N ALA A 16 -41.11 4.02 27.49
CA ALA A 16 -41.98 4.38 26.38
C ALA A 16 -41.24 5.28 25.36
N VAL A 17 -40.54 6.30 25.85
CA VAL A 17 -39.72 7.19 25.01
C VAL A 17 -38.62 6.41 24.31
N MET A 18 -37.93 5.50 25.00
CA MET A 18 -36.89 4.67 24.43
C MET A 18 -37.43 3.73 23.33
N LEU A 19 -38.56 3.10 23.57
CA LEU A 19 -39.23 2.23 22.60
C LEU A 19 -39.71 3.03 21.38
N TYR A 20 -40.25 4.20 21.58
CA TYR A 20 -40.65 5.11 20.51
C TYR A 20 -39.44 5.56 19.70
N ALA A 21 -38.35 5.99 20.34
CA ALA A 21 -37.12 6.39 19.69
C ALA A 21 -36.54 5.22 18.89
N ARG A 22 -36.47 4.02 19.47
CA ARG A 22 -36.03 2.82 18.76
C ARG A 22 -36.89 2.57 17.52
N HIS A 23 -38.21 2.58 17.64
CA HIS A 23 -39.11 2.37 16.50
C HIS A 23 -38.93 3.44 15.41
N ARG A 24 -38.65 4.68 15.82
CA ARG A 24 -38.55 5.82 14.87
C ARG A 24 -37.21 5.91 14.18
N PHE A 25 -36.10 5.56 14.85
CA PHE A 25 -34.76 5.79 14.38
C PHE A 25 -34.03 4.51 13.94
N VAL A 26 -34.42 3.33 14.41
CA VAL A 26 -33.82 2.08 13.99
C VAL A 26 -34.57 1.55 12.74
N PRO A 27 -33.88 1.39 11.59
CA PRO A 27 -34.49 0.84 10.39
C PRO A 27 -35.03 -0.57 10.61
N ALA A 28 -36.15 -0.91 9.94
CA ALA A 28 -36.79 -2.23 10.09
C ALA A 28 -35.85 -3.40 9.77
N THR A 29 -34.95 -3.22 8.82
CA THR A 29 -33.96 -4.22 8.38
C THR A 29 -32.68 -4.26 9.21
N PHE A 30 -32.62 -3.50 10.33
CA PHE A 30 -31.45 -3.52 11.20
C PHE A 30 -31.39 -4.83 11.98
N GLY A 31 -30.31 -5.56 11.87
CA GLY A 31 -30.08 -6.79 12.60
C GLY A 31 -30.54 -8.07 11.88
N GLU A 32 -31.12 -7.98 10.67
CA GLU A 32 -31.54 -9.17 9.90
C GLU A 32 -30.34 -10.04 9.48
N THR A 33 -29.19 -9.41 9.16
CA THR A 33 -27.99 -10.08 8.69
C THR A 33 -26.72 -9.61 9.42
N GLY A 34 -26.87 -9.15 10.69
CA GLY A 34 -25.80 -8.58 11.50
C GLY A 34 -26.10 -7.17 11.97
N HIS A 35 -25.14 -6.50 12.58
CA HIS A 35 -25.34 -5.15 13.17
C HIS A 35 -25.28 -4.01 12.13
N TYR A 36 -26.04 -4.15 11.04
CA TYR A 36 -26.13 -3.12 9.99
C TYR A 36 -27.54 -3.06 9.38
N ARG A 37 -27.80 -2.04 8.58
CA ARG A 37 -29.07 -1.84 7.86
C ARG A 37 -29.07 -2.71 6.60
N GLY A 38 -29.77 -3.87 6.60
CA GLY A 38 -29.84 -4.78 5.44
C GLY A 38 -30.32 -4.08 4.16
N ALA A 39 -31.34 -3.22 4.27
CA ALA A 39 -31.85 -2.44 3.14
C ALA A 39 -30.88 -1.41 2.56
N ALA A 40 -29.76 -1.10 3.20
CA ALA A 40 -28.80 -0.14 2.67
C ALA A 40 -28.15 -0.62 1.36
N VAL A 41 -27.92 -1.93 1.21
CA VAL A 41 -27.36 -2.52 -0.01
C VAL A 41 -28.35 -2.34 -1.16
N SER A 42 -29.63 -2.67 -0.94
CA SER A 42 -30.69 -2.50 -1.94
C SER A 42 -30.90 -1.03 -2.31
N ALA A 43 -30.84 -0.12 -1.31
CA ALA A 43 -30.96 1.30 -1.53
C ALA A 43 -29.80 1.87 -2.38
N VAL A 44 -28.57 1.39 -2.15
CA VAL A 44 -27.41 1.76 -2.98
C VAL A 44 -27.52 1.16 -4.36
N ALA A 45 -27.94 -0.11 -4.50
CA ALA A 45 -28.12 -0.78 -5.77
C ALA A 45 -29.21 -0.15 -6.65
N ALA A 46 -30.26 0.38 -6.03
CA ALA A 46 -31.34 1.12 -6.72
C ALA A 46 -30.92 2.54 -7.16
N GLY A 47 -29.76 3.02 -6.70
CA GLY A 47 -29.24 4.33 -7.08
C GLY A 47 -28.86 4.43 -8.56
N LYS A 48 -28.82 5.65 -9.09
CA LYS A 48 -28.38 5.87 -10.47
C LYS A 48 -26.91 5.45 -10.62
N ILE A 49 -26.61 4.61 -11.62
CA ILE A 49 -25.26 4.22 -11.98
C ILE A 49 -24.51 5.47 -12.46
N ARG A 50 -23.35 5.74 -11.86
CA ARG A 50 -22.50 6.90 -12.20
C ARG A 50 -21.24 6.49 -12.94
N TYR A 51 -20.89 5.22 -12.94
CA TYR A 51 -19.66 4.69 -13.50
C TYR A 51 -19.96 4.07 -14.87
N ALA A 52 -19.14 4.40 -15.88
CA ALA A 52 -19.24 3.86 -17.22
C ALA A 52 -18.59 2.48 -17.34
N GLY A 53 -17.50 2.27 -16.62
CA GLY A 53 -16.67 1.08 -16.73
C GLY A 53 -15.58 1.19 -17.79
N ALA A 54 -14.49 0.45 -17.57
CA ALA A 54 -13.29 0.54 -18.41
C ALA A 54 -13.51 0.14 -19.87
N ALA A 55 -14.44 -0.78 -20.16
CA ALA A 55 -14.74 -1.19 -21.52
C ALA A 55 -15.30 -0.03 -22.36
N GLN A 56 -16.24 0.71 -21.80
CA GLN A 56 -16.84 1.85 -22.49
C GLN A 56 -15.83 2.99 -22.69
N CYS A 57 -14.91 3.20 -21.74
CA CYS A 57 -13.82 4.17 -21.91
C CYS A 57 -12.92 3.79 -23.11
N ALA A 58 -12.63 2.49 -23.27
CA ALA A 58 -11.74 1.98 -24.31
C ALA A 58 -12.32 2.11 -25.74
N GLU A 59 -13.61 2.29 -25.91
CA GLU A 59 -14.24 2.51 -27.23
C GLU A 59 -13.78 3.82 -27.90
N CYS A 60 -13.44 4.83 -27.08
CA CYS A 60 -12.96 6.12 -27.57
C CYS A 60 -11.50 6.41 -27.20
N HIS A 61 -10.97 5.78 -26.15
CA HIS A 61 -9.61 5.96 -25.64
C HIS A 61 -8.78 4.67 -25.76
N ASP A 62 -8.83 4.04 -26.94
CA ASP A 62 -8.18 2.76 -27.23
C ASP A 62 -6.65 2.82 -27.09
N ASP A 63 -6.04 3.93 -27.49
CA ASP A 63 -4.59 4.17 -27.34
C ASP A 63 -4.14 4.19 -25.87
N ILE A 64 -4.91 4.86 -25.01
CA ILE A 64 -4.67 4.89 -23.56
C ILE A 64 -4.95 3.53 -22.93
N ALA A 65 -6.01 2.86 -23.35
CA ALA A 65 -6.35 1.52 -22.87
C ALA A 65 -5.24 0.51 -23.22
N ALA A 66 -4.72 0.54 -24.45
CA ALA A 66 -3.62 -0.31 -24.91
C ALA A 66 -2.34 -0.04 -24.10
N LYS A 67 -1.96 1.22 -23.90
CA LYS A 67 -0.80 1.59 -23.08
C LYS A 67 -0.96 1.06 -21.66
N LYS A 68 -2.11 1.26 -21.04
CA LYS A 68 -2.41 0.82 -19.68
C LYS A 68 -2.40 -0.70 -19.54
N ALA A 69 -2.86 -1.44 -20.56
CA ALA A 69 -2.91 -2.91 -20.54
C ALA A 69 -1.53 -3.55 -20.33
N GLY A 70 -0.45 -2.93 -20.82
CA GLY A 70 0.93 -3.36 -20.61
C GLY A 70 1.57 -2.87 -19.29
N SER A 71 0.88 -2.06 -18.51
CA SER A 71 1.42 -1.37 -17.35
C SER A 71 1.14 -2.06 -16.01
N TYR A 72 1.80 -1.59 -14.95
CA TYR A 72 1.50 -2.02 -13.58
C TYR A 72 0.08 -1.61 -13.12
N HIS A 73 -0.53 -0.61 -13.76
CA HIS A 73 -1.90 -0.17 -13.49
C HIS A 73 -2.96 -0.91 -14.32
N ARG A 74 -2.61 -1.99 -15.04
CA ARG A 74 -3.54 -2.71 -15.95
C ARG A 74 -4.85 -3.16 -15.29
N THR A 75 -4.83 -3.47 -14.00
CA THR A 75 -6.01 -3.93 -13.26
C THR A 75 -6.83 -2.81 -12.61
N LEU A 76 -6.35 -1.57 -12.64
CA LEU A 76 -7.08 -0.45 -12.06
C LEU A 76 -8.15 0.05 -13.04
N SER A 77 -9.36 0.34 -12.55
CA SER A 77 -10.36 1.04 -13.34
C SER A 77 -9.91 2.47 -13.66
N CYS A 78 -10.24 2.97 -14.84
CA CYS A 78 -9.98 4.37 -15.25
C CYS A 78 -10.57 5.35 -14.22
N GLU A 79 -11.76 5.05 -13.74
CA GLU A 79 -12.56 5.89 -12.86
C GLU A 79 -12.06 5.96 -11.41
N ILE A 80 -11.08 5.10 -11.03
CA ILE A 80 -10.37 5.24 -9.74
C ILE A 80 -9.62 6.58 -9.67
N CYS A 81 -9.05 7.00 -10.81
CA CYS A 81 -8.30 8.25 -10.91
C CYS A 81 -9.13 9.38 -11.52
N HIS A 82 -9.99 9.08 -12.49
CA HIS A 82 -10.77 10.06 -13.24
C HIS A 82 -12.16 10.34 -12.65
N GLY A 83 -12.58 9.59 -11.64
CA GLY A 83 -13.90 9.70 -11.05
C GLY A 83 -15.02 9.14 -11.94
N PRO A 84 -16.28 9.20 -11.47
CA PRO A 84 -17.43 8.67 -12.18
C PRO A 84 -17.65 9.34 -13.52
N ALA A 85 -17.69 8.60 -14.61
CA ALA A 85 -17.68 9.12 -15.97
C ALA A 85 -18.87 8.66 -16.86
N ALA A 86 -19.95 8.11 -16.28
CA ALA A 86 -21.10 7.66 -17.08
C ALA A 86 -21.70 8.77 -17.96
N ARG A 87 -21.82 10.00 -17.43
CA ARG A 87 -22.32 11.12 -18.22
C ARG A 87 -21.40 11.53 -19.36
N HIS A 88 -20.08 11.45 -19.15
CA HIS A 88 -19.12 11.71 -20.21
C HIS A 88 -19.22 10.66 -21.31
N ALA A 89 -19.41 9.40 -20.94
CA ALA A 89 -19.58 8.33 -21.93
C ALA A 89 -20.89 8.43 -22.72
N GLU A 90 -21.95 8.96 -22.09
CA GLU A 90 -23.24 9.26 -22.78
C GLU A 90 -23.12 10.49 -23.67
N ASP A 91 -22.44 11.55 -23.20
CA ASP A 91 -22.24 12.81 -23.92
C ASP A 91 -20.86 13.41 -23.61
N PRO A 92 -19.85 13.14 -24.44
CA PRO A 92 -18.46 13.55 -24.18
C PRO A 92 -18.26 15.07 -24.07
N GLU A 93 -19.11 15.89 -24.61
CA GLU A 93 -18.99 17.34 -24.55
C GLU A 93 -19.65 17.93 -23.29
N SER A 94 -20.66 17.27 -22.73
CA SER A 94 -21.45 17.80 -21.63
C SER A 94 -20.69 17.81 -20.30
N GLN A 95 -19.85 16.81 -20.05
CA GLN A 95 -19.10 16.68 -18.79
C GLN A 95 -17.79 15.95 -19.01
N LYS A 96 -16.67 16.61 -18.70
CA LYS A 96 -15.35 15.99 -18.74
C LYS A 96 -15.01 15.35 -17.39
N PRO A 97 -14.41 14.15 -17.39
CA PRO A 97 -13.90 13.52 -16.18
C PRO A 97 -12.80 14.37 -15.51
N VAL A 98 -12.58 14.14 -14.23
CA VAL A 98 -11.47 14.78 -13.51
C VAL A 98 -10.15 14.31 -14.11
N ILE A 99 -9.24 15.24 -14.36
CA ILE A 99 -7.86 14.93 -14.73
C ILE A 99 -7.00 15.32 -13.53
N PRO A 100 -6.51 14.36 -12.73
CA PRO A 100 -5.73 14.62 -11.52
C PRO A 100 -4.31 15.08 -11.90
N ARG A 101 -4.12 16.38 -12.03
CA ARG A 101 -2.83 17.02 -12.40
C ARG A 101 -2.09 17.59 -11.21
N GLU A 102 -2.77 17.79 -10.09
CA GLU A 102 -2.17 18.36 -8.89
C GLU A 102 -1.15 17.39 -8.27
N ARG A 103 -0.17 17.98 -7.58
CA ARG A 103 0.83 17.20 -6.87
C ARG A 103 0.17 16.24 -5.88
N GLY A 104 0.53 14.99 -5.97
CA GLY A 104 0.04 13.96 -5.06
C GLY A 104 -1.42 13.56 -5.21
N ALA A 105 -2.24 14.24 -6.05
CA ALA A 105 -3.69 14.04 -6.16
C ALA A 105 -4.12 12.57 -5.99
N ALA A 106 -4.47 11.83 -7.02
CA ALA A 106 -4.90 10.42 -6.86
C ALA A 106 -3.77 9.45 -6.46
N CYS A 107 -2.50 9.80 -6.71
CA CYS A 107 -1.38 8.89 -6.56
C CYS A 107 -1.10 8.50 -5.09
N LEU A 108 -1.13 9.47 -4.19
CA LEU A 108 -0.77 9.27 -2.79
C LEU A 108 -1.80 8.48 -2.00
N TYR A 109 -3.04 8.37 -2.45
CA TYR A 109 -3.99 7.44 -1.83
C TYR A 109 -3.47 6.00 -1.77
N CYS A 110 -2.69 5.61 -2.78
CA CYS A 110 -2.10 4.30 -2.87
C CYS A 110 -0.60 4.30 -2.57
N HIS A 111 0.15 5.32 -2.99
CA HIS A 111 1.61 5.31 -2.97
C HIS A 111 2.25 6.03 -1.78
N GLU A 112 1.51 6.75 -0.94
CA GLU A 112 2.04 7.26 0.33
C GLU A 112 2.45 6.11 1.24
N TYR A 113 3.56 6.28 1.94
CA TYR A 113 4.09 5.27 2.84
C TYR A 113 3.12 4.95 3.97
N LEU A 114 2.74 3.69 4.07
CA LEU A 114 1.93 3.15 5.15
C LEU A 114 2.55 1.84 5.63
N PRO A 115 2.97 1.74 6.92
CA PRO A 115 3.66 0.57 7.46
C PRO A 115 2.90 -0.76 7.30
N SER A 116 1.57 -0.71 7.27
CA SER A 116 0.71 -1.88 7.13
C SER A 116 0.61 -2.42 5.69
N ARG A 117 1.13 -1.70 4.69
CA ARG A 117 1.12 -2.18 3.31
C ARG A 117 2.19 -3.24 3.07
N PRO A 118 1.94 -4.20 2.18
CA PRO A 118 2.96 -5.19 1.80
C PRO A 118 4.25 -4.52 1.31
N THR A 119 5.39 -5.07 1.69
CA THR A 119 6.72 -4.53 1.31
C THR A 119 6.97 -4.51 -0.20
N GLY A 120 6.30 -5.39 -0.96
CA GLY A 120 6.37 -5.38 -2.42
C GLY A 120 5.47 -4.36 -3.11
N PHE A 121 4.64 -3.62 -2.36
CA PHE A 121 3.85 -2.53 -2.92
C PHE A 121 4.70 -1.26 -3.03
N PRO A 122 4.76 -0.59 -4.18
CA PRO A 122 5.57 0.61 -4.36
C PRO A 122 5.01 1.75 -3.50
N GLN A 123 5.80 2.19 -2.53
CA GLN A 123 5.46 3.25 -1.58
C GLN A 123 6.56 4.30 -1.55
N ILE A 124 6.19 5.53 -1.36
CA ILE A 124 7.10 6.66 -1.23
C ILE A 124 6.76 7.50 0.01
N ILE A 125 7.76 8.16 0.54
CA ILE A 125 7.56 9.32 1.42
C ILE A 125 7.64 10.54 0.52
N GLU A 126 6.49 11.14 0.22
CA GLU A 126 6.34 12.18 -0.79
C GLU A 126 7.35 13.31 -0.65
N ARG A 127 7.53 13.84 0.56
CA ARG A 127 8.48 14.92 0.85
C ARG A 127 9.95 14.57 0.59
N LEU A 128 10.30 13.27 0.51
CA LEU A 128 11.66 12.79 0.29
C LEU A 128 11.87 12.30 -1.14
N HIS A 129 10.80 11.93 -1.84
CA HIS A 129 10.87 11.40 -3.19
C HIS A 129 11.05 12.52 -4.21
N ASN A 130 10.15 13.45 -4.26
CA ASN A 130 10.26 14.65 -5.10
C ASN A 130 9.38 15.76 -4.53
N PRO A 131 9.92 16.64 -3.68
CA PRO A 131 9.12 17.56 -2.87
C PRO A 131 8.50 18.72 -3.62
N VAL A 132 8.81 18.96 -4.88
CA VAL A 132 8.42 20.21 -5.57
C VAL A 132 7.62 20.03 -6.87
N LYS A 133 7.60 18.84 -7.45
CA LYS A 133 6.97 18.60 -8.77
C LYS A 133 5.76 17.68 -8.70
N PRO A 134 4.75 17.87 -9.55
CA PRO A 134 3.69 16.89 -9.73
C PRO A 134 4.23 15.53 -10.19
N CYS A 135 3.63 14.47 -9.71
CA CYS A 135 4.04 13.09 -10.04
C CYS A 135 4.05 12.83 -11.55
N ILE A 136 3.11 13.42 -12.25
CA ILE A 136 2.92 13.26 -13.70
C ILE A 136 4.00 13.93 -14.57
N GLU A 137 4.85 14.78 -14.00
CA GLU A 137 5.98 15.35 -14.74
C GLU A 137 7.08 14.33 -15.01
N CYS A 138 7.18 13.30 -14.17
CA CYS A 138 8.17 12.23 -14.30
C CYS A 138 7.55 10.87 -14.60
N HIS A 139 6.30 10.63 -14.17
CA HIS A 139 5.61 9.38 -14.32
C HIS A 139 4.37 9.52 -15.21
N ASN A 140 4.27 8.69 -16.25
CA ASN A 140 3.02 8.55 -16.99
C ASN A 140 2.06 7.70 -16.15
N PRO A 141 0.89 8.22 -15.70
CA PRO A 141 -0.03 7.45 -14.85
C PRO A 141 -0.62 6.21 -15.53
N HIS A 142 -0.65 6.17 -16.87
CA HIS A 142 -1.13 5.03 -17.64
C HIS A 142 -0.04 3.98 -17.88
N ASP A 143 1.24 4.37 -17.77
CA ASP A 143 2.41 3.49 -17.69
C ASP A 143 3.45 4.08 -16.74
N PRO A 144 3.29 3.89 -15.41
CA PRO A 144 4.03 4.64 -14.40
C PRO A 144 5.50 4.29 -14.27
N LYS A 145 6.06 3.47 -15.16
CA LYS A 145 7.49 3.20 -15.20
C LYS A 145 8.26 4.51 -15.32
N PRO A 146 9.36 4.69 -14.57
CA PRO A 146 10.18 5.87 -14.74
C PRO A 146 10.76 5.90 -16.16
N PRO A 147 10.89 7.10 -16.77
CA PRO A 147 11.40 7.24 -18.13
C PRO A 147 12.81 6.68 -18.32
N LYS A 148 13.58 6.70 -17.24
CA LYS A 148 14.91 6.10 -17.15
C LYS A 148 15.00 5.32 -15.84
N VAL A 149 15.33 4.05 -15.94
CA VAL A 149 15.52 3.22 -14.74
C VAL A 149 16.84 3.62 -14.07
N PRO A 150 16.80 4.07 -12.81
CA PRO A 150 18.01 4.44 -12.09
C PRO A 150 18.94 3.24 -11.88
N GLU A 151 20.23 3.46 -11.95
CA GLU A 151 21.24 2.41 -11.66
C GLU A 151 21.40 2.18 -10.16
N SER A 152 21.25 3.23 -9.36
CA SER A 152 21.40 3.13 -7.91
C SER A 152 20.22 2.43 -7.25
N CYS A 153 20.51 1.44 -6.43
CA CYS A 153 19.51 0.74 -5.59
C CYS A 153 18.73 1.70 -4.71
N SER A 154 19.40 2.75 -4.20
CA SER A 154 18.81 3.76 -3.33
C SER A 154 17.70 4.59 -4.00
N ALA A 155 17.67 4.66 -5.31
CA ALA A 155 16.63 5.40 -6.04
C ALA A 155 15.23 4.79 -5.84
N CYS A 156 15.15 3.47 -5.70
CA CYS A 156 13.91 2.74 -5.41
C CYS A 156 13.82 2.29 -3.95
N HIS A 157 14.96 1.91 -3.35
CA HIS A 157 15.07 1.40 -1.98
C HIS A 157 15.61 2.45 -0.99
N ALA A 158 15.17 3.70 -1.12
CA ALA A 158 15.69 4.83 -0.35
C ALA A 158 15.60 4.64 1.16
N GLN A 159 14.54 4.01 1.67
CA GLN A 159 14.38 3.73 3.10
C GLN A 159 15.42 2.72 3.59
N ILE A 160 15.57 1.60 2.89
CA ILE A 160 16.57 0.57 3.22
C ILE A 160 17.98 1.17 3.16
N TYR A 161 18.26 1.95 2.13
CA TYR A 161 19.55 2.64 1.98
C TYR A 161 19.83 3.56 3.18
N ARG A 162 18.88 4.42 3.58
CA ARG A 162 19.05 5.32 4.74
C ARG A 162 19.26 4.54 6.03
N THR A 163 18.49 3.50 6.29
CA THR A 163 18.64 2.65 7.48
C THR A 163 20.02 2.00 7.49
N LYS A 164 20.44 1.43 6.37
CA LYS A 164 21.76 0.80 6.24
C LYS A 164 22.91 1.81 6.37
N SER A 165 22.76 3.02 5.86
CA SER A 165 23.83 4.04 5.86
C SER A 165 24.25 4.51 7.25
N VAL A 166 23.42 4.27 8.27
CA VAL A 166 23.74 4.58 9.68
C VAL A 166 24.00 3.30 10.50
N SER A 167 24.17 2.16 9.85
CA SER A 167 24.41 0.87 10.50
C SER A 167 25.89 0.47 10.41
N HIS A 168 26.26 -0.58 11.13
CA HIS A 168 27.59 -1.20 11.04
C HIS A 168 27.89 -1.75 9.63
N HIS A 169 26.88 -2.03 8.83
CA HIS A 169 26.99 -2.46 7.42
C HIS A 169 26.97 -1.30 6.41
N ALA A 170 27.10 -0.04 6.86
CA ALA A 170 27.00 1.15 6.02
C ALA A 170 27.83 1.05 4.73
N ASN A 171 29.08 0.63 4.87
CA ASN A 171 30.07 0.59 3.77
C ASN A 171 29.98 -0.64 2.86
N LEU A 172 29.13 -1.62 3.17
CA LEU A 172 28.96 -2.79 2.30
C LEU A 172 28.06 -2.46 1.11
N PRO A 173 28.45 -2.75 -0.14
CA PRO A 173 27.54 -2.69 -1.27
C PRO A 173 26.33 -3.62 -1.08
N CYS A 174 25.17 -3.27 -1.65
CA CYS A 174 23.96 -4.09 -1.57
C CYS A 174 24.21 -5.50 -2.17
N GLU A 175 24.97 -5.54 -3.24
CA GLU A 175 25.33 -6.76 -3.97
C GLU A 175 26.25 -7.71 -3.16
N THR A 176 26.84 -7.22 -2.08
CA THR A 176 27.57 -8.11 -1.14
C THR A 176 26.65 -9.21 -0.59
N CYS A 177 25.38 -8.87 -0.33
CA CYS A 177 24.40 -9.80 0.24
C CYS A 177 23.30 -10.20 -0.73
N HIS A 178 23.05 -9.41 -1.77
CA HIS A 178 21.96 -9.63 -2.71
C HIS A 178 22.50 -9.92 -4.11
N THR A 179 22.16 -11.09 -4.65
CA THR A 179 22.34 -11.34 -6.08
C THR A 179 21.13 -10.79 -6.82
N VAL A 180 21.36 -9.84 -7.72
CA VAL A 180 20.33 -9.10 -8.43
C VAL A 180 20.42 -9.39 -9.93
N ASP A 181 19.32 -9.85 -10.54
CA ASP A 181 19.18 -9.92 -11.99
C ASP A 181 19.07 -8.50 -12.57
N ALA A 182 19.70 -8.22 -13.70
CA ALA A 182 19.60 -6.90 -14.34
C ALA A 182 18.16 -6.49 -14.64
N ARG A 183 17.31 -7.45 -14.98
CA ARG A 183 15.88 -7.25 -15.23
C ARG A 183 15.08 -6.84 -13.98
N HIS A 184 15.63 -6.99 -12.77
CA HIS A 184 14.98 -6.51 -11.54
C HIS A 184 14.64 -5.01 -11.61
N ARG A 185 15.48 -4.22 -12.27
CA ARG A 185 15.23 -2.78 -12.40
C ARG A 185 14.05 -2.47 -13.31
N GLU A 186 13.78 -3.33 -14.29
CA GLU A 186 12.70 -3.18 -15.28
C GLU A 186 11.40 -3.79 -14.76
N ASP A 187 11.48 -4.98 -14.18
CA ASP A 187 10.36 -5.71 -13.58
C ASP A 187 10.71 -6.23 -12.18
N PRO A 188 10.67 -5.37 -11.14
CA PRO A 188 11.09 -5.71 -9.79
C PRO A 188 10.22 -6.77 -9.12
N ARG A 189 9.04 -7.05 -9.64
CA ARG A 189 8.14 -8.07 -9.09
C ARG A 189 8.38 -9.46 -9.67
N ALA A 190 8.76 -9.53 -10.93
CA ALA A 190 9.08 -10.79 -11.59
C ALA A 190 10.49 -11.29 -11.24
N PHE A 191 11.45 -10.38 -11.07
CA PHE A 191 12.85 -10.67 -10.82
C PHE A 191 13.30 -10.23 -9.43
N LEU A 192 12.90 -10.98 -8.41
CA LEU A 192 13.24 -10.64 -7.02
C LEU A 192 14.74 -10.88 -6.74
N PRO A 193 15.41 -9.96 -6.02
CA PRO A 193 16.77 -10.18 -5.54
C PRO A 193 16.84 -11.40 -4.62
N LYS A 194 17.89 -12.19 -4.77
CA LYS A 194 18.17 -13.28 -3.85
C LYS A 194 18.78 -12.73 -2.56
N LYS A 195 18.43 -13.32 -1.44
CA LYS A 195 19.01 -13.08 -0.13
C LYS A 195 19.81 -14.27 0.33
N PRO A 196 20.73 -14.12 1.29
CA PRO A 196 21.49 -15.23 1.83
C PRO A 196 20.59 -16.35 2.36
N THR A 197 20.90 -17.59 1.98
CA THR A 197 20.14 -18.79 2.33
C THR A 197 20.92 -19.73 3.25
N SER A 198 22.14 -19.35 3.65
CA SER A 198 22.96 -20.13 4.57
C SER A 198 23.54 -19.26 5.68
N ARG A 199 23.91 -19.91 6.78
CA ARG A 199 24.56 -19.28 7.94
C ARG A 199 26.00 -18.94 7.65
N GLU A 200 26.66 -19.80 6.88
CA GLU A 200 28.06 -19.67 6.44
C GLU A 200 28.28 -18.37 5.67
N PHE A 201 27.27 -17.91 4.95
CA PHE A 201 27.34 -16.63 4.24
C PHE A 201 27.68 -15.47 5.20
N CYS A 202 26.95 -15.34 6.30
CA CYS A 202 27.25 -14.35 7.34
C CYS A 202 28.54 -14.71 8.10
N GLY A 203 28.75 -16.01 8.29
CA GLY A 203 29.94 -16.57 8.93
C GLY A 203 31.25 -16.24 8.22
N ASN A 204 31.27 -15.99 6.92
CA ASN A 204 32.47 -15.55 6.21
C ASN A 204 33.11 -14.31 6.84
N CYS A 205 32.31 -13.47 7.51
CA CYS A 205 32.80 -12.30 8.25
C CYS A 205 32.67 -12.46 9.77
N HIS A 206 31.65 -13.18 10.25
CA HIS A 206 31.27 -13.21 11.67
C HIS A 206 31.62 -14.51 12.40
N SER A 207 32.08 -15.58 11.73
CA SER A 207 32.49 -16.77 12.48
C SER A 207 33.76 -16.50 13.29
N LYS A 208 33.94 -17.26 14.37
CA LYS A 208 35.15 -17.16 15.22
C LYS A 208 36.45 -17.39 14.43
N ASP A 209 36.38 -18.17 13.35
CA ASP A 209 37.52 -18.51 12.51
C ASP A 209 37.60 -17.66 11.22
N ALA A 210 36.74 -16.63 11.07
CA ALA A 210 36.74 -15.79 9.88
C ALA A 210 38.02 -14.93 9.79
N LYS A 211 38.50 -14.79 8.57
CA LYS A 211 39.71 -13.97 8.27
C LYS A 211 39.40 -12.47 8.06
N SER A 212 38.19 -12.04 8.36
CA SER A 212 37.77 -10.64 8.27
C SER A 212 38.40 -9.78 9.39
N SER A 213 38.22 -8.44 9.35
CA SER A 213 38.75 -7.54 10.36
C SER A 213 38.41 -8.01 11.80
N PRO A 214 39.36 -7.94 12.76
CA PRO A 214 39.14 -8.34 14.14
C PRO A 214 38.07 -7.49 14.86
N GLU A 215 37.76 -6.29 14.35
CA GLU A 215 36.72 -5.41 14.91
C GLU A 215 35.30 -5.93 14.64
N ILE A 216 35.16 -6.87 13.70
CA ILE A 216 33.84 -7.46 13.40
C ILE A 216 33.47 -8.44 14.52
N PRO A 217 32.25 -8.30 15.09
CA PRO A 217 31.77 -9.22 16.13
C PRO A 217 31.84 -10.68 15.71
N ARG A 218 32.31 -11.55 16.60
CA ARG A 218 32.54 -12.97 16.33
C ARG A 218 31.52 -13.83 17.06
N ILE A 219 31.07 -14.86 16.38
CA ILE A 219 30.15 -15.85 16.93
C ILE A 219 30.62 -17.27 16.63
N ASP A 220 30.22 -18.20 17.47
CA ASP A 220 30.32 -19.62 17.15
C ASP A 220 29.07 -20.06 16.38
N LEU A 221 29.22 -20.37 15.10
CA LEU A 221 28.12 -20.80 14.23
C LEU A 221 27.45 -22.09 14.70
N THR A 222 28.12 -22.92 15.48
CA THR A 222 27.57 -24.21 15.94
C THR A 222 26.63 -24.05 17.12
N THR A 223 26.89 -23.09 17.99
CA THR A 223 26.14 -22.87 19.25
C THR A 223 25.14 -21.72 19.17
N HIS A 224 25.45 -20.68 18.38
CA HIS A 224 24.59 -19.51 18.25
C HIS A 224 23.44 -19.74 17.27
N GLY A 225 22.22 -20.00 17.74
CA GLY A 225 21.02 -20.08 16.92
C GLY A 225 21.00 -21.17 15.84
N GLY A 226 21.58 -22.36 16.11
CA GLY A 226 21.98 -23.39 15.15
C GLY A 226 21.04 -23.80 14.03
N ARG A 227 19.71 -23.66 14.20
CA ARG A 227 18.70 -24.03 13.18
C ARG A 227 18.07 -22.85 12.44
N TYR A 228 18.43 -21.63 12.80
CA TYR A 228 17.86 -20.42 12.20
C TYR A 228 18.87 -19.73 11.29
N LEU A 229 18.43 -19.14 10.20
CA LEU A 229 19.22 -18.22 9.42
C LEU A 229 19.40 -16.91 10.21
N CYS A 230 20.56 -16.28 10.10
CA CYS A 230 20.91 -15.11 10.90
C CYS A 230 19.89 -13.99 10.78
N TRP A 231 19.38 -13.74 9.57
CA TRP A 231 18.40 -12.70 9.30
C TRP A 231 16.97 -13.01 9.81
N GLN A 232 16.72 -14.19 10.35
CA GLN A 232 15.44 -14.51 11.01
C GLN A 232 15.33 -13.88 12.41
N CYS A 233 16.48 -13.59 13.03
CA CYS A 233 16.55 -12.94 14.34
C CYS A 233 17.18 -11.55 14.26
N HIS A 234 18.11 -11.33 13.34
CA HIS A 234 18.79 -10.05 13.15
C HIS A 234 18.28 -9.32 11.91
N TYR A 235 18.26 -8.00 11.96
CA TYR A 235 17.93 -7.17 10.82
C TYR A 235 19.22 -6.69 10.11
N PRO A 236 19.69 -7.34 9.02
CA PRO A 236 21.02 -7.08 8.47
C PRO A 236 21.26 -5.66 7.95
N HIS A 237 20.20 -4.91 7.61
CA HIS A 237 20.33 -3.52 7.19
C HIS A 237 20.55 -2.56 8.37
N PHE A 238 20.27 -2.99 9.58
CA PHE A 238 20.58 -2.29 10.81
C PHE A 238 20.76 -3.33 11.93
N PRO A 239 21.89 -4.10 11.89
CA PRO A 239 22.14 -5.09 12.91
C PRO A 239 22.35 -4.40 14.26
N GLU A 240 21.70 -4.96 15.27
CA GLU A 240 21.90 -4.56 16.65
C GLU A 240 23.32 -4.91 17.09
N SER A 241 23.94 -4.05 17.89
CA SER A 241 25.27 -4.25 18.45
C SER A 241 25.26 -5.25 19.60
#